data_9cb980e44960a394d9f4a0c01f5caa7d
#
_entry.id   9cb980e44960a394d9f4a0c01f5caa7d
#
_cell.length_a   1.000
_cell.length_b   1.000
_cell.length_c   1.000
_cell.angle_alpha   90.00
_cell.angle_beta   90.00
_cell.angle_gamma   90.00
#
_symmetry.space_group_name_H-M   'P 1'
#
loop_
_entity.id
_entity.type
_entity.pdbx_description
1 polymer ?
#
loop_
_entity_poly.entity_id
_entity_poly.type
_entity_poly.pdbx_seq_one_letter_code
_entity_poly.pdbx_strand_id
1 'polypeptide(L)'
;MTSDRVTRAELLRWSETLAGIARTGLGFSQVQFERERYEEILHVASDMRVAAGHDLVREELHGEWMRSVGSGVPGYVTPKVAVGAVVGNDDGELLLLQRADSGHWLYPTGWADIGYSAAEVAVKEVREETGIECEPVSVLSIVDGLRHGFTTVPLYSIVFFCRATGGSLQAHPLEATDVGWFREDNLPTPLIGLERWVPQAFAAVQGALHPTEFDPPRDPVWRG
;
A
#
# COMPACT_ATOMS: atom_id res chain seq x y z
N MET A 1 4.03 0.89 -32.43
CA MET A 1 4.65 2.17 -32.10
C MET A 1 4.30 2.46 -30.65
N THR A 2 5.19 2.12 -29.74
CA THR A 2 5.08 2.46 -28.31
C THR A 2 5.16 3.99 -28.19
N SER A 3 4.20 4.56 -27.46
CA SER A 3 4.13 6.01 -27.26
C SER A 3 5.39 6.47 -26.50
N ASP A 4 6.21 7.29 -27.14
CA ASP A 4 7.39 7.97 -26.56
C ASP A 4 7.01 9.02 -25.50
N ARG A 5 5.79 8.98 -24.98
CA ARG A 5 5.30 9.93 -23.97
C ARG A 5 5.44 9.37 -22.60
N VAL A 6 6.11 10.13 -21.72
CA VAL A 6 6.19 9.85 -20.29
C VAL A 6 4.78 9.74 -19.69
N THR A 7 4.54 8.67 -18.98
CA THR A 7 3.26 8.41 -18.31
C THR A 7 3.21 9.07 -16.92
N ARG A 8 1.99 9.27 -16.40
CA ARG A 8 1.79 9.74 -15.03
C ARG A 8 2.48 8.83 -13.99
N ALA A 9 2.41 7.53 -14.19
CA ALA A 9 3.03 6.56 -13.28
C ALA A 9 4.56 6.66 -13.28
N GLU A 10 5.17 6.91 -14.44
CA GLU A 10 6.61 7.14 -14.54
C GLU A 10 7.02 8.44 -13.85
N LEU A 11 6.28 9.54 -14.05
CA LEU A 11 6.54 10.81 -13.34
C LEU A 11 6.46 10.64 -11.83
N LEU A 12 5.43 9.98 -11.31
CA LEU A 12 5.29 9.71 -9.88
C LEU A 12 6.46 8.85 -9.36
N ARG A 13 6.83 7.80 -10.08
CA ARG A 13 7.96 6.94 -9.72
C ARG A 13 9.28 7.72 -9.68
N TRP A 14 9.56 8.53 -10.70
CA TRP A 14 10.78 9.33 -10.76
C TRP A 14 10.83 10.39 -9.66
N SER A 15 9.73 11.09 -9.44
CA SER A 15 9.58 12.05 -8.35
C SER A 15 9.92 11.42 -7.00
N GLU A 16 9.30 10.29 -6.66
CA GLU A 16 9.52 9.60 -5.38
C GLU A 16 10.96 9.07 -5.25
N THR A 17 11.52 8.56 -6.34
CA THR A 17 12.92 8.11 -6.33
C THR A 17 13.88 9.26 -6.05
N LEU A 18 13.73 10.39 -6.74
CA LEU A 18 14.55 11.58 -6.53
C LEU A 18 14.36 12.14 -5.12
N ALA A 19 13.11 12.23 -4.65
CA ALA A 19 12.81 12.69 -3.30
C ALA A 19 13.40 11.77 -2.22
N GLY A 20 13.39 10.44 -2.44
CA GLY A 20 14.00 9.46 -1.54
C GLY A 20 15.51 9.63 -1.46
N ILE A 21 16.19 9.78 -2.60
CA ILE A 21 17.63 10.02 -2.68
C ILE A 21 18.01 11.32 -1.97
N ALA A 22 17.30 12.39 -2.28
CA ALA A 22 17.59 13.72 -1.72
C ALA A 22 17.37 13.77 -0.21
N ARG A 23 16.26 13.24 0.31
CA ARG A 23 15.99 13.19 1.75
C ARG A 23 17.00 12.32 2.49
N THR A 24 17.43 11.21 1.90
CA THR A 24 18.51 10.38 2.45
C THR A 24 19.81 11.16 2.51
N GLY A 25 20.19 11.83 1.41
CA GLY A 25 21.38 12.68 1.36
C GLY A 25 21.35 13.79 2.41
N LEU A 26 20.24 14.50 2.55
CA LEU A 26 20.05 15.53 3.58
C LEU A 26 20.16 14.98 5.01
N GLY A 27 19.70 13.74 5.23
CA GLY A 27 19.77 13.06 6.54
C GLY A 27 21.21 12.72 6.96
N PHE A 28 22.11 12.47 6.00
CA PHE A 28 23.50 12.10 6.27
C PHE A 28 24.49 13.27 6.11
N SER A 29 24.26 14.18 5.18
CA SER A 29 25.21 15.26 4.88
C SER A 29 25.17 16.36 5.94
N GLN A 30 26.38 16.76 6.38
CA GLN A 30 26.62 17.93 7.21
C GLN A 30 27.24 19.10 6.40
N VAL A 31 27.62 18.84 5.14
CA VAL A 31 28.24 19.83 4.26
C VAL A 31 27.16 20.69 3.60
N GLN A 32 27.15 22.00 3.85
CA GLN A 32 26.12 22.91 3.36
C GLN A 32 25.96 22.85 1.84
N PHE A 33 27.05 22.82 1.10
CA PHE A 33 27.06 22.75 -0.35
C PHE A 33 26.41 21.49 -0.94
N GLU A 34 26.53 20.35 -0.23
CA GLU A 34 25.85 19.11 -0.60
C GLU A 34 24.37 19.19 -0.26
N ARG A 35 24.03 19.76 0.88
CA ARG A 35 22.64 19.94 1.33
C ARG A 35 21.85 20.78 0.33
N GLU A 36 22.41 21.91 -0.12
CA GLU A 36 21.78 22.78 -1.14
C GLU A 36 21.48 22.00 -2.43
N ARG A 37 22.37 21.11 -2.87
CA ARG A 37 22.13 20.24 -4.05
C ARG A 37 21.02 19.23 -3.83
N TYR A 38 20.93 18.64 -2.66
CA TYR A 38 19.83 17.74 -2.34
C TYR A 38 18.49 18.48 -2.25
N GLU A 39 18.48 19.71 -1.75
CA GLU A 39 17.29 20.57 -1.76
C GLU A 39 16.84 20.90 -3.19
N GLU A 40 17.78 21.19 -4.09
CA GLU A 40 17.47 21.38 -5.53
C GLU A 40 16.82 20.13 -6.13
N ILE A 41 17.33 18.94 -5.81
CA ILE A 41 16.71 17.67 -6.28
C ILE A 41 15.28 17.54 -5.73
N LEU A 42 15.01 17.91 -4.48
CA LEU A 42 13.66 17.91 -3.93
C LEU A 42 12.72 18.85 -4.66
N HIS A 43 13.19 20.03 -5.07
CA HIS A 43 12.40 20.96 -5.89
C HIS A 43 12.02 20.35 -7.24
N VAL A 44 12.98 19.75 -7.94
CA VAL A 44 12.70 19.05 -9.20
C VAL A 44 11.72 17.89 -9.00
N ALA A 45 11.89 17.12 -7.94
CA ALA A 45 11.00 16.02 -7.62
C ALA A 45 9.56 16.51 -7.34
N SER A 46 9.40 17.63 -6.62
CA SER A 46 8.08 18.21 -6.36
C SER A 46 7.43 18.73 -7.66
N ASP A 47 8.19 19.33 -8.56
CA ASP A 47 7.70 19.76 -9.87
C ASP A 47 7.18 18.61 -10.71
N MET A 48 7.92 17.50 -10.73
CA MET A 48 7.49 16.28 -11.43
C MET A 48 6.19 15.70 -10.84
N ARG A 49 6.03 15.74 -9.53
CA ARG A 49 4.83 15.24 -8.86
C ARG A 49 3.61 16.12 -9.14
N VAL A 50 3.78 17.42 -9.11
CA VAL A 50 2.73 18.38 -9.51
C VAL A 50 2.35 18.18 -10.98
N ALA A 51 3.35 18.02 -11.87
CA ALA A 51 3.12 17.73 -13.28
C ALA A 51 2.38 16.40 -13.51
N ALA A 52 2.53 15.44 -12.61
CA ALA A 52 1.76 14.20 -12.60
C ALA A 52 0.32 14.35 -12.08
N GLY A 53 -0.15 15.57 -11.78
CA GLY A 53 -1.51 15.87 -11.32
C GLY A 53 -1.73 15.54 -9.84
N HIS A 54 -0.74 15.83 -8.98
CA HIS A 54 -0.92 15.79 -7.53
C HIS A 54 -1.67 17.05 -7.06
N ASP A 55 -2.56 16.89 -6.09
CA ASP A 55 -3.42 17.98 -5.61
C ASP A 55 -2.69 19.02 -4.73
N LEU A 56 -1.53 18.65 -4.17
CA LEU A 56 -0.72 19.59 -3.38
C LEU A 56 0.09 20.53 -4.26
N VAL A 57 0.23 21.77 -3.80
CA VAL A 57 1.14 22.73 -4.43
C VAL A 57 2.60 22.40 -4.07
N ARG A 58 3.53 22.85 -4.92
CA ARG A 58 4.97 22.57 -4.83
C ARG A 58 5.55 22.81 -3.43
N GLU A 59 5.25 23.98 -2.86
CA GLU A 59 5.82 24.45 -1.60
C GLU A 59 5.35 23.58 -0.42
N GLU A 60 4.09 23.14 -0.42
CA GLU A 60 3.54 22.25 0.60
C GLU A 60 4.20 20.88 0.56
N LEU A 61 4.32 20.31 -0.64
CA LEU A 61 4.96 19.02 -0.86
C LEU A 61 6.45 19.03 -0.47
N HIS A 62 7.17 20.10 -0.89
CA HIS A 62 8.56 20.31 -0.48
C HIS A 62 8.69 20.40 1.04
N GLY A 63 7.83 21.19 1.69
CA GLY A 63 7.79 21.32 3.15
C GLY A 63 7.48 20.01 3.86
N GLU A 64 6.59 19.18 3.33
CA GLU A 64 6.29 17.85 3.86
C GLU A 64 7.53 16.94 3.80
N TRP A 65 8.21 16.90 2.67
CA TRP A 65 9.42 16.12 2.50
C TRP A 65 10.56 16.58 3.40
N MET A 66 10.75 17.87 3.56
CA MET A 66 11.78 18.43 4.47
C MET A 66 11.52 18.06 5.92
N ARG A 67 10.25 18.00 6.37
CA ARG A 67 9.91 17.54 7.73
C ARG A 67 10.25 16.07 7.97
N SER A 68 10.35 15.27 6.93
CA SER A 68 10.70 13.85 7.03
C SER A 68 12.20 13.56 6.94
N VAL A 69 13.04 14.58 6.74
CA VAL A 69 14.50 14.42 6.69
C VAL A 69 15.05 13.96 8.04
N GLY A 70 15.81 12.87 8.04
CA GLY A 70 16.39 12.30 9.25
C GLY A 70 15.41 11.50 10.13
N SER A 71 14.13 11.42 9.76
CA SER A 71 13.17 10.56 10.43
C SER A 71 13.31 9.10 9.93
N GLY A 72 13.59 8.18 10.79
CA GLY A 72 13.75 6.76 10.45
C GLY A 72 15.12 6.19 10.78
N VAL A 73 15.42 5.02 10.26
CA VAL A 73 16.74 4.38 10.45
C VAL A 73 17.80 5.27 9.81
N PRO A 74 18.86 5.69 10.54
CA PRO A 74 19.48 7.00 10.43
C PRO A 74 19.61 7.54 9.01
N GLY A 75 18.82 8.56 8.69
CA GLY A 75 18.82 9.26 7.41
C GLY A 75 18.19 8.53 6.23
N TYR A 76 17.91 7.23 6.29
CA TYR A 76 17.30 6.49 5.19
C TYR A 76 15.80 6.75 5.08
N VAL A 77 15.37 7.04 3.85
CA VAL A 77 13.96 7.10 3.49
C VAL A 77 13.56 5.75 2.88
N THR A 78 12.56 5.11 3.48
CA THR A 78 12.04 3.83 3.02
C THR A 78 10.56 3.95 2.64
N PRO A 79 10.04 3.07 1.77
CA PRO A 79 8.60 2.97 1.58
C PRO A 79 7.87 2.74 2.91
N LYS A 80 6.67 3.27 3.03
CA LYS A 80 5.75 2.90 4.11
C LYS A 80 5.32 1.44 3.93
N VAL A 81 4.76 0.85 4.96
CA VAL A 81 4.21 -0.50 4.90
C VAL A 81 2.73 -0.44 5.26
N ALA A 82 1.91 -1.03 4.42
CA ALA A 82 0.52 -1.35 4.72
C ALA A 82 0.35 -2.86 4.78
N VAL A 83 -0.61 -3.30 5.57
CA VAL A 83 -0.92 -4.72 5.74
C VAL A 83 -2.38 -4.94 5.39
N GLY A 84 -2.66 -5.96 4.58
CA GLY A 84 -4.01 -6.40 4.26
C GLY A 84 -4.25 -7.84 4.72
N ALA A 85 -5.50 -8.18 4.98
CA ALA A 85 -5.89 -9.51 5.40
C ALA A 85 -7.08 -10.02 4.56
N VAL A 86 -6.82 -11.00 3.73
CA VAL A 86 -7.85 -11.80 3.06
C VAL A 86 -8.26 -12.90 4.03
N VAL A 87 -9.48 -12.82 4.54
CA VAL A 87 -9.99 -13.77 5.56
C VAL A 87 -11.00 -14.70 4.92
N GLY A 88 -10.77 -16.01 5.06
CA GLY A 88 -11.72 -17.05 4.65
C GLY A 88 -12.38 -17.73 5.84
N ASN A 89 -13.66 -18.14 5.69
CA ASN A 89 -14.37 -18.97 6.64
C ASN A 89 -14.48 -20.43 6.16
N ASP A 90 -15.07 -21.31 7.00
CA ASP A 90 -15.24 -22.73 6.68
C ASP A 90 -16.36 -22.98 5.62
N ASP A 91 -17.21 -21.99 5.35
CA ASP A 91 -18.24 -22.06 4.31
C ASP A 91 -17.69 -21.68 2.91
N GLY A 92 -16.39 -21.38 2.81
CA GLY A 92 -15.73 -21.03 1.57
C GLY A 92 -15.97 -19.59 1.13
N GLU A 93 -16.31 -18.71 2.04
CA GLU A 93 -16.58 -17.29 1.80
C GLU A 93 -15.41 -16.41 2.22
N LEU A 94 -15.33 -15.23 1.60
CA LEU A 94 -14.36 -14.18 1.92
C LEU A 94 -15.02 -13.05 2.71
N LEU A 95 -14.31 -12.56 3.73
CA LEU A 95 -14.67 -11.36 4.47
C LEU A 95 -14.30 -10.12 3.68
N LEU A 96 -15.29 -9.28 3.41
CA LEU A 96 -15.08 -7.98 2.78
C LEU A 96 -15.77 -6.88 3.58
N LEU A 97 -15.24 -5.68 3.50
CA LEU A 97 -15.86 -4.46 4.02
C LEU A 97 -16.03 -3.43 2.92
N GLN A 98 -17.06 -2.57 3.07
CA GLN A 98 -17.24 -1.41 2.21
C GLN A 98 -16.62 -0.19 2.88
N ARG A 99 -15.61 0.37 2.26
CA ARG A 99 -14.89 1.53 2.77
C ARG A 99 -15.77 2.77 2.82
N ALA A 100 -15.76 3.48 3.94
CA ALA A 100 -16.56 4.70 4.13
C ALA A 100 -16.08 5.87 3.24
N ASP A 101 -14.77 5.92 2.93
CA ASP A 101 -14.16 7.02 2.15
C ASP A 101 -14.44 6.94 0.64
N SER A 102 -14.60 5.74 0.09
CA SER A 102 -14.72 5.52 -1.36
C SER A 102 -15.94 4.73 -1.79
N GLY A 103 -16.64 4.08 -0.85
CA GLY A 103 -17.76 3.19 -1.15
C GLY A 103 -17.37 1.88 -1.85
N HIS A 104 -16.06 1.62 -2.02
CA HIS A 104 -15.58 0.40 -2.63
C HIS A 104 -15.44 -0.72 -1.60
N TRP A 105 -15.66 -1.95 -2.06
CA TRP A 105 -15.41 -3.15 -1.28
C TRP A 105 -13.96 -3.59 -1.40
N LEU A 106 -13.40 -4.06 -0.28
CA LEU A 106 -12.03 -4.57 -0.19
C LEU A 106 -11.92 -5.49 1.03
N TYR A 107 -10.84 -6.25 1.11
CA TYR A 107 -10.43 -6.92 2.35
C TYR A 107 -9.96 -5.89 3.40
N PRO A 108 -10.00 -6.19 4.71
CA PRO A 108 -9.47 -5.34 5.77
C PRO A 108 -8.01 -4.96 5.53
N THR A 109 -7.66 -3.68 5.73
CA THR A 109 -6.30 -3.20 5.47
C THR A 109 -6.00 -1.90 6.20
N GLY A 110 -4.80 -1.80 6.77
CA GLY A 110 -4.32 -0.59 7.44
C GLY A 110 -2.80 -0.40 7.36
N TRP A 111 -2.35 0.66 7.99
CA TRP A 111 -0.93 0.96 8.11
C TRP A 111 -0.26 0.05 9.12
N ALA A 112 0.98 -0.36 8.85
CA ALA A 112 1.78 -1.10 9.81
C ALA A 112 2.14 -0.21 11.02
N ASP A 113 1.59 -0.52 12.17
CA ASP A 113 1.87 0.19 13.42
C ASP A 113 3.22 -0.22 14.01
N ILE A 114 3.93 0.76 14.58
CA ILE A 114 5.18 0.50 15.29
C ILE A 114 4.88 -0.32 16.56
N GLY A 115 5.67 -1.36 16.78
CA GLY A 115 5.53 -2.25 17.94
C GLY A 115 4.75 -3.51 17.66
N TYR A 116 4.18 -3.65 16.47
CA TYR A 116 3.50 -4.86 16.00
C TYR A 116 4.26 -5.49 14.83
N SER A 117 4.24 -6.80 14.75
CA SER A 117 4.62 -7.50 13.52
C SER A 117 3.54 -7.33 12.45
N ALA A 118 3.90 -7.52 11.18
CA ALA A 118 2.93 -7.42 10.09
C ALA A 118 1.74 -8.40 10.26
N ALA A 119 1.97 -9.59 10.78
CA ALA A 119 0.90 -10.55 11.06
C ALA A 119 -0.04 -10.10 12.19
N GLU A 120 0.50 -9.47 13.25
CA GLU A 120 -0.33 -8.88 14.31
C GLU A 120 -1.15 -7.71 13.80
N VAL A 121 -0.60 -6.87 12.90
CA VAL A 121 -1.36 -5.80 12.25
C VAL A 121 -2.51 -6.38 11.43
N ALA A 122 -2.28 -7.44 10.64
CA ALA A 122 -3.35 -8.10 9.87
C ALA A 122 -4.52 -8.53 10.77
N VAL A 123 -4.23 -9.19 11.89
CA VAL A 123 -5.26 -9.64 12.84
C VAL A 123 -5.97 -8.45 13.52
N LYS A 124 -5.21 -7.42 13.88
CA LYS A 124 -5.73 -6.19 14.48
C LYS A 124 -6.73 -5.49 13.55
N GLU A 125 -6.36 -5.25 12.30
CA GLU A 125 -7.22 -4.57 11.32
C GLU A 125 -8.51 -5.37 11.05
N VAL A 126 -8.41 -6.70 10.91
CA VAL A 126 -9.60 -7.54 10.76
C VAL A 126 -10.56 -7.35 11.93
N ARG A 127 -10.05 -7.39 13.14
CA ARG A 127 -10.87 -7.25 14.34
C ARG A 127 -11.48 -5.85 14.46
N GLU A 128 -10.67 -4.79 14.22
CA GLU A 128 -11.12 -3.41 14.38
C GLU A 128 -12.10 -3.00 13.30
N GLU A 129 -11.85 -3.36 12.04
CA GLU A 129 -12.70 -2.97 10.92
C GLU A 129 -13.97 -3.82 10.76
N THR A 130 -13.96 -5.09 11.23
CA THR A 130 -15.02 -6.06 10.91
C THR A 130 -15.63 -6.80 12.09
N GLY A 131 -15.00 -6.75 13.27
CA GLY A 131 -15.41 -7.51 14.45
C GLY A 131 -15.09 -9.02 14.40
N ILE A 132 -14.47 -9.50 13.33
CA ILE A 132 -14.09 -10.90 13.15
C ILE A 132 -12.75 -11.19 13.81
N GLU A 133 -12.61 -12.36 14.41
CA GLU A 133 -11.35 -12.90 14.92
C GLU A 133 -10.76 -13.85 13.87
N CYS A 134 -9.45 -13.78 13.65
CA CYS A 134 -8.77 -14.61 12.67
C CYS A 134 -7.34 -14.95 13.10
N GLU A 135 -6.77 -15.95 12.43
CA GLU A 135 -5.36 -16.30 12.53
C GLU A 135 -4.68 -16.23 11.17
N PRO A 136 -3.44 -15.69 11.07
CA PRO A 136 -2.70 -15.63 9.83
C PRO A 136 -2.17 -17.02 9.46
N VAL A 137 -2.33 -17.39 8.19
CA VAL A 137 -1.92 -18.70 7.65
C VAL A 137 -0.70 -18.57 6.74
N SER A 138 -0.74 -17.61 5.81
CA SER A 138 0.32 -17.41 4.82
C SER A 138 0.33 -15.97 4.30
N VAL A 139 1.41 -15.59 3.61
CA VAL A 139 1.46 -14.34 2.84
C VAL A 139 1.00 -14.64 1.41
N LEU A 140 -0.05 -13.97 0.96
CA LEU A 140 -0.55 -14.07 -0.42
C LEU A 140 0.29 -13.24 -1.38
N SER A 141 0.60 -11.98 -1.01
CA SER A 141 1.37 -11.11 -1.88
C SER A 141 2.18 -10.06 -1.10
N ILE A 142 3.27 -9.62 -1.74
CA ILE A 142 4.04 -8.43 -1.36
C ILE A 142 4.20 -7.60 -2.61
N VAL A 143 3.55 -6.42 -2.66
CA VAL A 143 3.47 -5.61 -3.86
C VAL A 143 3.75 -4.13 -3.60
N ASP A 144 4.28 -3.44 -4.60
CA ASP A 144 4.52 -2.00 -4.60
C ASP A 144 3.22 -1.25 -4.94
N GLY A 145 2.60 -0.64 -3.93
CA GLY A 145 1.33 0.07 -4.08
C GLY A 145 1.39 1.24 -5.07
N LEU A 146 2.54 1.93 -5.15
CA LEU A 146 2.75 3.01 -6.13
C LEU A 146 2.75 2.44 -7.57
N ARG A 147 3.42 1.30 -7.78
CA ARG A 147 3.48 0.62 -9.09
C ARG A 147 2.10 0.20 -9.58
N HIS A 148 1.24 -0.20 -8.66
CA HIS A 148 -0.10 -0.66 -8.96
C HIS A 148 -1.17 0.44 -8.91
N GLY A 149 -0.79 1.67 -8.60
CA GLY A 149 -1.69 2.80 -8.56
C GLY A 149 -2.66 2.80 -7.36
N PHE A 150 -2.39 2.00 -6.32
CA PHE A 150 -3.21 2.00 -5.09
C PHE A 150 -3.03 3.27 -4.28
N THR A 151 -1.87 3.88 -4.41
CA THR A 151 -1.46 5.05 -3.64
C THR A 151 -0.56 5.95 -4.48
N THR A 152 -0.40 7.17 -4.03
CA THR A 152 0.53 8.14 -4.59
C THR A 152 1.81 8.28 -3.76
N VAL A 153 1.95 7.51 -2.68
CA VAL A 153 3.17 7.47 -1.85
C VAL A 153 3.86 6.11 -1.97
N PRO A 154 5.20 6.05 -1.84
CA PRO A 154 5.92 4.77 -1.82
C PRO A 154 5.42 3.90 -0.68
N LEU A 155 4.98 2.70 -1.00
CA LEU A 155 4.32 1.78 -0.08
C LEU A 155 4.54 0.34 -0.53
N TYR A 156 4.92 -0.53 0.40
CA TYR A 156 4.77 -1.97 0.23
C TYR A 156 3.49 -2.43 0.92
N SER A 157 2.65 -3.14 0.16
CA SER A 157 1.47 -3.82 0.70
C SER A 157 1.80 -5.29 0.92
N ILE A 158 1.68 -5.74 2.18
CA ILE A 158 1.84 -7.14 2.57
C ILE A 158 0.44 -7.70 2.82
N VAL A 159 -0.02 -8.61 1.97
CA VAL A 159 -1.36 -9.19 2.08
C VAL A 159 -1.26 -10.61 2.63
N PHE A 160 -1.89 -10.85 3.77
CA PHE A 160 -2.00 -12.15 4.40
C PHE A 160 -3.26 -12.88 3.98
N PHE A 161 -3.18 -14.19 3.86
CA PHE A 161 -4.34 -15.06 3.99
C PHE A 161 -4.51 -15.42 5.47
N CYS A 162 -5.70 -15.20 5.97
CA CYS A 162 -6.10 -15.52 7.33
C CYS A 162 -7.31 -16.45 7.33
N ARG A 163 -7.45 -17.27 8.38
CA ARG A 163 -8.63 -18.09 8.61
C ARG A 163 -9.44 -17.50 9.76
N ALA A 164 -10.74 -17.36 9.55
CA ALA A 164 -11.64 -16.90 10.61
C ALA A 164 -11.67 -17.92 11.75
N THR A 165 -11.66 -17.44 12.99
CA THR A 165 -11.69 -18.28 14.21
C THR A 165 -12.87 -17.93 15.12
N GLY A 166 -13.53 -16.80 14.89
CA GLY A 166 -14.67 -16.37 15.70
C GLY A 166 -15.07 -14.93 15.44
N GLY A 167 -15.74 -14.33 16.40
CA GLY A 167 -16.25 -12.95 16.30
C GLY A 167 -17.65 -12.88 15.68
N SER A 168 -18.09 -11.66 15.45
CA SER A 168 -19.36 -11.36 14.76
C SER A 168 -19.20 -10.11 13.91
N LEU A 169 -19.83 -10.09 12.74
CA LEU A 169 -19.77 -8.96 11.80
C LEU A 169 -20.20 -7.66 12.48
N GLN A 170 -19.30 -6.72 12.52
CA GLN A 170 -19.51 -5.38 13.04
C GLN A 170 -18.64 -4.38 12.29
N ALA A 171 -19.25 -3.61 11.39
CA ALA A 171 -18.54 -2.56 10.67
C ALA A 171 -18.00 -1.49 11.63
N HIS A 172 -16.75 -1.05 11.41
CA HIS A 172 -16.16 0.06 12.17
C HIS A 172 -16.90 1.37 11.80
N PRO A 173 -17.41 2.14 12.79
CA PRO A 173 -18.34 3.24 12.52
C PRO A 173 -17.79 4.39 11.68
N LEU A 174 -16.46 4.54 11.59
CA LEU A 174 -15.81 5.61 10.83
C LEU A 174 -15.13 5.13 9.54
N GLU A 175 -14.81 3.84 9.43
CA GLU A 175 -13.96 3.32 8.35
C GLU A 175 -14.70 2.42 7.37
N ALA A 176 -15.78 1.76 7.84
CA ALA A 176 -16.60 0.86 7.04
C ALA A 176 -18.09 1.21 7.12
N THR A 177 -18.76 1.25 5.97
CA THR A 177 -20.21 1.42 5.91
C THR A 177 -20.96 0.10 5.96
N ASP A 178 -20.30 -0.99 5.58
CA ASP A 178 -20.86 -2.35 5.59
C ASP A 178 -19.76 -3.38 5.68
N VAL A 179 -20.06 -4.59 6.14
CA VAL A 179 -19.17 -5.73 6.25
C VAL A 179 -19.95 -7.02 6.06
N GLY A 180 -19.36 -8.00 5.36
CA GLY A 180 -20.05 -9.26 5.08
C GLY A 180 -19.15 -10.38 4.60
N TRP A 181 -19.73 -11.58 4.56
CA TRP A 181 -19.14 -12.78 3.97
C TRP A 181 -19.69 -12.96 2.55
N PHE A 182 -18.81 -13.25 1.60
CA PHE A 182 -19.17 -13.30 0.18
C PHE A 182 -18.57 -14.54 -0.49
N ARG A 183 -19.39 -15.21 -1.29
CA ARG A 183 -18.99 -16.32 -2.16
C ARG A 183 -18.45 -15.78 -3.49
N GLU A 184 -17.67 -16.59 -4.17
CA GLU A 184 -17.04 -16.22 -5.45
C GLU A 184 -18.07 -15.82 -6.53
N ASP A 185 -19.22 -16.47 -6.53
CA ASP A 185 -20.33 -16.22 -7.47
C ASP A 185 -21.25 -15.06 -7.07
N ASN A 186 -21.03 -14.45 -5.91
CA ASN A 186 -21.87 -13.35 -5.39
C ASN A 186 -21.03 -12.25 -4.73
N LEU A 187 -20.00 -11.79 -5.41
CA LEU A 187 -19.15 -10.70 -4.91
C LEU A 187 -19.84 -9.34 -4.99
N PRO A 188 -19.62 -8.44 -4.01
CA PRO A 188 -20.22 -7.13 -4.01
C PRO A 188 -19.54 -6.19 -5.01
N THR A 189 -20.25 -5.13 -5.41
CA THR A 189 -19.73 -4.13 -6.34
C THR A 189 -19.91 -2.70 -5.80
N PRO A 190 -18.98 -1.79 -6.06
CA PRO A 190 -17.68 -1.96 -6.75
C PRO A 190 -16.63 -2.62 -5.85
N LEU A 191 -15.88 -3.60 -6.36
CA LEU A 191 -14.82 -4.31 -5.64
C LEU A 191 -13.45 -3.93 -6.20
N ILE A 192 -12.53 -3.49 -5.33
CA ILE A 192 -11.17 -3.11 -5.74
C ILE A 192 -10.34 -4.37 -6.04
N GLY A 193 -9.73 -4.40 -7.24
CA GLY A 193 -8.73 -5.42 -7.60
C GLY A 193 -9.30 -6.80 -7.86
N LEU A 194 -10.55 -6.91 -8.29
CA LEU A 194 -11.26 -8.16 -8.57
C LEU A 194 -10.43 -9.18 -9.35
N GLU A 195 -9.77 -8.76 -10.43
CA GLU A 195 -9.00 -9.66 -11.31
C GLU A 195 -7.63 -10.04 -10.74
N ARG A 196 -7.18 -9.40 -9.67
CA ARG A 196 -5.83 -9.56 -9.14
C ARG A 196 -5.76 -10.54 -7.99
N TRP A 197 -6.42 -10.20 -6.89
CA TRP A 197 -6.27 -10.96 -5.65
C TRP A 197 -7.39 -11.96 -5.40
N VAL A 198 -8.59 -11.76 -5.99
CA VAL A 198 -9.77 -12.59 -5.72
C VAL A 198 -9.56 -14.06 -6.13
N PRO A 199 -9.00 -14.39 -7.31
CA PRO A 199 -8.76 -15.79 -7.67
C PRO A 199 -7.82 -16.51 -6.70
N GLN A 200 -6.76 -15.84 -6.25
CA GLN A 200 -5.83 -16.39 -5.28
C GLN A 200 -6.46 -16.54 -3.89
N ALA A 201 -7.31 -15.57 -3.50
CA ALA A 201 -8.03 -15.61 -2.25
C ALA A 201 -8.94 -16.83 -2.14
N PHE A 202 -9.78 -17.08 -3.14
CA PHE A 202 -10.66 -18.25 -3.15
C PHE A 202 -9.89 -19.56 -3.25
N ALA A 203 -8.82 -19.60 -4.03
CA ALA A 203 -7.95 -20.76 -4.05
C ALA A 203 -7.34 -21.05 -2.66
N ALA A 204 -6.90 -20.02 -1.94
CA ALA A 204 -6.39 -20.18 -0.56
C ALA A 204 -7.46 -20.66 0.42
N VAL A 205 -8.69 -20.14 0.33
CA VAL A 205 -9.85 -20.63 1.13
C VAL A 205 -10.11 -22.11 0.88
N GLN A 206 -10.00 -22.56 -0.37
CA GLN A 206 -10.16 -23.96 -0.78
C GLN A 206 -8.96 -24.83 -0.40
N GLY A 207 -7.95 -24.28 0.26
CA GLY A 207 -6.75 -25.00 0.69
C GLY A 207 -5.70 -25.20 -0.39
N ALA A 208 -5.80 -24.55 -1.53
CA ALA A 208 -4.76 -24.59 -2.54
C ALA A 208 -3.54 -23.78 -2.08
N LEU A 209 -2.36 -24.42 -2.14
CA LEU A 209 -1.09 -23.74 -1.88
C LEU A 209 -0.70 -22.94 -3.10
N HIS A 210 -0.72 -21.61 -2.97
CA HIS A 210 -0.18 -20.71 -3.98
C HIS A 210 1.14 -20.10 -3.50
N PRO A 211 2.14 -19.98 -4.39
CA PRO A 211 3.33 -19.22 -4.05
C PRO A 211 2.93 -17.75 -3.81
N THR A 212 3.60 -17.11 -2.85
CA THR A 212 3.44 -15.68 -2.61
C THR A 212 3.69 -14.89 -3.90
N GLU A 213 2.78 -14.01 -4.25
CA GLU A 213 2.92 -13.13 -5.43
C GLU A 213 3.90 -11.98 -5.13
N PHE A 214 4.77 -11.72 -6.09
CA PHE A 214 5.70 -10.60 -6.06
C PHE A 214 5.61 -9.81 -7.35
N ASP A 215 5.92 -8.53 -7.28
CA ASP A 215 6.07 -7.73 -8.48
C ASP A 215 7.20 -8.27 -9.37
N PRO A 216 6.98 -8.39 -10.69
CA PRO A 216 8.04 -8.79 -11.59
C PRO A 216 9.16 -7.74 -11.61
N PRO A 217 10.42 -8.15 -11.86
CA PRO A 217 11.52 -7.22 -12.02
C PRO A 217 11.22 -6.15 -13.06
N ARG A 218 11.75 -4.96 -12.86
CA ARG A 218 11.75 -3.87 -13.85
C ARG A 218 13.14 -3.25 -13.90
N ASP A 219 13.44 -2.56 -14.99
CA ASP A 219 14.69 -1.86 -15.12
C ASP A 219 14.84 -0.78 -14.04
N PRO A 220 16.06 -0.58 -13.52
CA PRO A 220 16.35 0.51 -12.61
C PRO A 220 15.94 1.86 -13.19
N VAL A 221 15.54 2.80 -12.34
CA VAL A 221 15.08 4.14 -12.77
C VAL A 221 16.14 4.89 -13.59
N TRP A 222 17.42 4.62 -13.31
CA TRP A 222 18.59 5.25 -13.95
C TRP A 222 19.12 4.49 -15.19
N ARG A 223 18.46 3.46 -15.64
CA ARG A 223 18.82 2.64 -16.81
C ARG A 223 17.63 2.55 -17.78
N GLY A 224 16.99 3.68 -18.02
CA GLY A 224 15.95 3.77 -19.02
C GLY A 224 16.49 4.26 -20.35
#